data_6e61aaa51f382d96fd23b532c5c95d2a
#
_entry.id   6e61aaa51f382d96fd23b532c5c95d2a
#
_cell.length_a   1.000
_cell.length_b   1.000
_cell.length_c   1.000
_cell.angle_alpha   90.00
_cell.angle_beta   90.00
_cell.angle_gamma   90.00
#
_symmetry.space_group_name_H-M   'P 1'
#
loop_
_entity.id
_entity.type
_entity.pdbx_description
1 polymer ?
#
loop_
_entity_poly.entity_id
_entity_poly.type
_entity_poly.pdbx_seq_one_letter_code
_entity_poly.pdbx_strand_id
1 'polypeptide(L)'
;MNVVPFKVNCESIMIHYSKHILNNGLRVLLHSDNTTPLVTVNLLYCVGARDESPDLTGFAHLFEHLMFGGTKQYPDYDRVVDSMGGDNNAFTNNDYTNYYLTVPAQYLEQALALESDRLRGNWDIIDNQWNVLDVQKRVVTEEFNQRYMNRPYGNVWLLLRPLCYRVHPYRWCTIGADIKHVQNATLMDVQQFFNRFYRPDNAILSIAGNFNPEQTLLWVEKLFGSILPSSPSMLLPVPKRKYPSEPEQTAPRRKEVVCNVPNDALYMAWHMCNRWSPLYYTYDMVSDILSNGHSSRLYQRLVQQEHLFTEINAYITGDLDQGLFVVSGKLCGGIDPHMAENAVNQELLRLQQEPVSAHEIQKVANKFENNFLFSQYKASDRALSLCYFEMIESPDLVNSEPDNYRTITPEDILQVSRSLSPDRCSTLIIRKQSSDN
;
A
#
# COMPACT_ATOMS: atom_id res chain seq x y z
N MET A 1 -3.44 -34.42 26.44
CA MET A 1 -2.76 -33.24 26.99
C MET A 1 -3.67 -32.04 26.75
N ASN A 2 -4.24 -31.47 27.81
CA ASN A 2 -5.06 -30.26 27.71
C ASN A 2 -4.14 -29.08 27.38
N VAL A 3 -4.20 -28.61 26.16
CA VAL A 3 -3.55 -27.35 25.77
C VAL A 3 -4.35 -26.24 26.45
N VAL A 4 -3.80 -25.64 27.48
CA VAL A 4 -4.35 -24.42 28.08
C VAL A 4 -4.17 -23.31 27.03
N PRO A 5 -5.25 -22.68 26.55
CA PRO A 5 -5.12 -21.57 25.63
C PRO A 5 -4.38 -20.43 26.37
N PHE A 6 -3.23 -20.03 25.84
CA PHE A 6 -2.54 -18.83 26.27
C PHE A 6 -3.46 -17.63 25.91
N LYS A 7 -4.26 -17.17 26.85
CA LYS A 7 -4.94 -15.89 26.70
C LYS A 7 -3.89 -14.81 26.84
N VAL A 8 -3.40 -14.29 25.73
CA VAL A 8 -2.72 -12.99 25.72
C VAL A 8 -3.75 -11.97 26.20
N ASN A 9 -3.41 -11.25 27.25
CA ASN A 9 -4.30 -10.23 27.78
C ASN A 9 -4.32 -9.08 26.77
N CYS A 10 -5.34 -8.97 25.94
CA CYS A 10 -5.45 -7.96 24.85
C CYS A 10 -5.39 -6.51 25.38
N GLU A 11 -5.65 -6.28 26.67
CA GLU A 11 -5.54 -4.94 27.27
C GLU A 11 -4.10 -4.37 27.23
N SER A 12 -3.07 -5.23 27.14
CA SER A 12 -1.67 -4.80 27.12
C SER A 12 -1.15 -4.34 25.76
N ILE A 13 -1.97 -4.43 24.70
CA ILE A 13 -1.55 -4.17 23.30
C ILE A 13 -2.38 -3.05 22.66
N MET A 14 -3.36 -2.49 23.39
CA MET A 14 -4.16 -1.37 22.88
C MET A 14 -3.29 -0.13 22.64
N ILE A 15 -3.37 0.42 21.44
CA ILE A 15 -2.72 1.67 21.07
C ILE A 15 -3.58 2.82 21.61
N HIS A 16 -3.11 3.45 22.69
CA HIS A 16 -3.71 4.67 23.24
C HIS A 16 -3.10 5.87 22.54
N TYR A 17 -3.92 6.82 22.13
CA TYR A 17 -3.46 8.03 21.45
C TYR A 17 -4.32 9.23 21.84
N SER A 18 -3.81 10.44 21.63
CA SER A 18 -4.60 11.67 21.60
C SER A 18 -4.67 12.21 20.18
N LYS A 19 -5.84 12.76 19.82
CA LYS A 19 -6.10 13.35 18.51
C LYS A 19 -6.32 14.85 18.62
N HIS A 20 -5.62 15.62 17.80
CA HIS A 20 -5.72 17.06 17.70
C HIS A 20 -5.90 17.48 16.24
N ILE A 21 -6.56 18.60 16.00
CA ILE A 21 -6.70 19.19 14.66
C ILE A 21 -6.25 20.64 14.77
N LEU A 22 -5.20 20.99 14.02
CA LEU A 22 -4.69 22.34 13.97
C LEU A 22 -5.63 23.26 13.18
N ASN A 23 -5.50 24.60 13.37
CA ASN A 23 -6.33 25.57 12.67
C ASN A 23 -6.21 25.54 11.14
N ASN A 24 -5.09 25.02 10.61
CA ASN A 24 -4.87 24.81 9.17
C ASN A 24 -5.39 23.47 8.66
N GLY A 25 -6.05 22.67 9.50
CA GLY A 25 -6.65 21.39 9.14
C GLY A 25 -5.75 20.17 9.30
N LEU A 26 -4.47 20.34 9.68
CA LEU A 26 -3.58 19.20 9.93
C LEU A 26 -4.11 18.35 11.09
N ARG A 27 -4.32 17.07 10.85
CA ARG A 27 -4.70 16.08 11.85
C ARG A 27 -3.46 15.53 12.53
N VAL A 28 -3.42 15.54 13.85
CA VAL A 28 -2.26 15.15 14.66
C VAL A 28 -2.65 14.03 15.60
N LEU A 29 -1.90 12.95 15.60
CA LEU A 29 -2.09 11.77 16.46
C LEU A 29 -0.83 11.55 17.30
N LEU A 30 -0.98 11.49 18.62
CA LEU A 30 0.13 11.34 19.55
C LEU A 30 -0.02 10.04 20.34
N HIS A 31 0.92 9.12 20.19
CA HIS A 31 1.01 7.87 20.94
C HIS A 31 2.31 7.82 21.72
N SER A 32 2.26 8.21 23.00
CA SER A 32 3.43 8.19 23.91
C SER A 32 3.65 6.79 24.45
N ASP A 33 4.88 6.27 24.27
CA ASP A 33 5.36 4.97 24.75
C ASP A 33 6.78 5.11 25.32
N ASN A 34 6.89 5.08 26.64
CA ASN A 34 8.15 5.24 27.35
C ASN A 34 8.98 3.95 27.43
N THR A 35 8.52 2.85 26.83
CA THR A 35 9.24 1.57 26.81
C THR A 35 10.37 1.53 25.79
N THR A 36 10.41 2.51 24.89
CA THR A 36 11.47 2.68 23.88
C THR A 36 12.23 4.00 24.05
N PRO A 37 13.53 4.09 23.74
CA PRO A 37 14.26 5.35 23.71
C PRO A 37 14.06 6.14 22.40
N LEU A 38 13.30 5.60 21.45
CA LEU A 38 13.11 6.14 20.11
C LEU A 38 11.75 6.83 19.99
N VAL A 39 11.65 7.71 18.99
CA VAL A 39 10.40 8.33 18.55
C VAL A 39 10.34 8.32 17.02
N THR A 40 9.18 8.01 16.49
CA THR A 40 8.90 8.08 15.06
C THR A 40 7.96 9.26 14.77
N VAL A 41 8.30 10.07 13.79
CA VAL A 41 7.44 11.07 13.17
C VAL A 41 7.01 10.52 11.81
N ASN A 42 5.70 10.37 11.60
CA ASN A 42 5.11 9.85 10.38
C ASN A 42 4.15 10.87 9.78
N LEU A 43 4.36 11.25 8.53
CA LEU A 43 3.53 12.20 7.81
C LEU A 43 2.92 11.52 6.58
N LEU A 44 1.61 11.26 6.63
CA LEU A 44 0.87 10.65 5.55
C LEU A 44 0.09 11.73 4.79
N TYR A 45 0.29 11.79 3.48
CA TYR A 45 -0.52 12.60 2.56
C TYR A 45 -1.58 11.74 1.90
N CYS A 46 -2.85 12.17 1.99
CA CYS A 46 -3.97 11.48 1.36
C CYS A 46 -3.96 11.69 -0.16
N VAL A 47 -2.90 11.31 -0.83
CA VAL A 47 -2.68 11.37 -2.27
C VAL A 47 -1.83 10.21 -2.73
N GLY A 48 -2.30 9.47 -3.73
CA GLY A 48 -1.60 8.36 -4.35
C GLY A 48 -1.78 8.36 -5.86
N ALA A 49 -1.40 7.26 -6.51
CA ALA A 49 -1.45 7.16 -7.96
C ALA A 49 -2.86 7.35 -8.55
N ARG A 50 -3.93 7.01 -7.81
CA ARG A 50 -5.32 7.22 -8.27
C ARG A 50 -5.72 8.68 -8.42
N ASP A 51 -4.99 9.60 -7.79
CA ASP A 51 -5.29 11.04 -7.78
C ASP A 51 -4.69 11.78 -8.98
N GLU A 52 -3.90 11.08 -9.76
CA GLU A 52 -3.21 11.61 -10.93
C GLU A 52 -4.15 11.83 -12.10
N SER A 53 -3.77 12.72 -13.01
CA SER A 53 -4.42 12.84 -14.30
C SER A 53 -3.99 11.69 -15.23
N PRO A 54 -4.89 11.13 -16.08
CA PRO A 54 -4.52 10.11 -17.05
C PRO A 54 -3.35 10.50 -17.97
N ASP A 55 -3.16 11.78 -18.21
CA ASP A 55 -2.10 12.33 -19.06
C ASP A 55 -0.81 12.70 -18.30
N LEU A 56 -0.83 12.58 -16.96
CA LEU A 56 0.26 12.93 -16.06
C LEU A 56 0.36 11.91 -14.93
N THR A 57 0.64 10.65 -15.27
CA THR A 57 0.75 9.55 -14.30
C THR A 57 2.19 9.34 -13.83
N GLY A 58 2.37 8.76 -12.62
CA GLY A 58 3.67 8.57 -11.97
C GLY A 58 4.10 9.76 -11.11
N PHE A 59 3.25 10.77 -10.96
CA PHE A 59 3.56 11.99 -10.21
C PHE A 59 3.59 11.77 -8.71
N ALA A 60 2.70 10.97 -8.15
CA ALA A 60 2.74 10.67 -6.71
C ALA A 60 4.05 10.00 -6.31
N HIS A 61 4.57 9.08 -7.13
CA HIS A 61 5.86 8.45 -6.92
C HIS A 61 7.04 9.39 -7.22
N LEU A 62 6.96 10.22 -8.25
CA LEU A 62 7.96 11.26 -8.50
C LEU A 62 8.08 12.21 -7.30
N PHE A 63 6.94 12.53 -6.65
CA PHE A 63 6.93 13.36 -5.45
C PHE A 63 7.57 12.68 -4.25
N GLU A 64 7.42 11.36 -4.08
CA GLU A 64 8.17 10.63 -3.08
C GLU A 64 9.68 10.93 -3.19
N HIS A 65 10.23 10.86 -4.40
CA HIS A 65 11.64 11.19 -4.64
C HIS A 65 11.97 12.67 -4.48
N LEU A 66 11.12 13.58 -5.00
CA LEU A 66 11.35 15.02 -4.91
C LEU A 66 11.41 15.53 -3.47
N MET A 67 10.64 14.91 -2.57
CA MET A 67 10.58 15.29 -1.16
C MET A 67 11.84 14.93 -0.35
N PHE A 68 12.74 14.13 -0.91
CA PHE A 68 14.09 13.90 -0.38
C PHE A 68 15.15 14.81 -1.02
N GLY A 69 14.77 15.60 -2.01
CA GLY A 69 15.68 16.53 -2.69
C GLY A 69 16.21 17.69 -1.84
N GLY A 70 15.78 17.73 -0.58
CA GLY A 70 16.16 18.78 0.36
C GLY A 70 15.36 20.08 0.22
N THR A 71 15.63 21.02 1.10
CA THR A 71 15.05 22.35 1.11
C THR A 71 16.15 23.40 1.29
N LYS A 72 15.81 24.68 1.20
CA LYS A 72 16.79 25.76 1.45
C LYS A 72 17.35 25.71 2.88
N GLN A 73 16.52 25.32 3.85
CA GLN A 73 16.93 25.21 5.24
C GLN A 73 17.68 23.90 5.50
N TYR A 74 17.29 22.83 4.83
CA TYR A 74 17.88 21.49 4.94
C TYR A 74 18.24 20.95 3.55
N PRO A 75 19.35 21.40 2.94
CA PRO A 75 19.71 21.05 1.56
C PRO A 75 19.98 19.55 1.36
N ASP A 76 20.35 18.85 2.43
CA ASP A 76 20.63 17.41 2.44
C ASP A 76 19.83 16.79 3.60
N TYR A 77 18.67 16.26 3.27
CA TYR A 77 17.71 15.69 4.21
C TYR A 77 18.32 14.47 4.94
N ASP A 78 18.90 13.55 4.19
CA ASP A 78 19.43 12.29 4.74
C ASP A 78 20.60 12.56 5.69
N ARG A 79 21.49 13.48 5.34
CA ARG A 79 22.58 13.87 6.21
C ARG A 79 22.10 14.44 7.54
N VAL A 80 21.01 15.19 7.55
CA VAL A 80 20.43 15.71 8.80
C VAL A 80 19.91 14.56 9.66
N VAL A 81 19.19 13.60 9.07
CA VAL A 81 18.68 12.41 9.77
C VAL A 81 19.83 11.55 10.30
N ASP A 82 20.83 11.28 9.46
CA ASP A 82 22.05 10.55 9.86
C ASP A 82 22.77 11.19 11.04
N SER A 83 22.87 12.53 11.06
CA SER A 83 23.51 13.27 12.15
C SER A 83 22.79 13.13 13.50
N MET A 84 21.50 12.83 13.47
CA MET A 84 20.70 12.50 14.66
C MET A 84 20.79 11.01 15.03
N GLY A 85 21.47 10.16 14.24
CA GLY A 85 21.45 8.70 14.37
C GLY A 85 20.08 8.11 14.07
N GLY A 86 19.35 8.73 13.15
CA GLY A 86 18.02 8.35 12.73
C GLY A 86 18.01 7.45 11.50
N ASP A 87 16.82 6.96 11.19
CA ASP A 87 16.48 6.23 9.96
C ASP A 87 15.20 6.81 9.36
N ASN A 88 15.14 6.91 8.05
CA ASN A 88 13.98 7.46 7.35
C ASN A 88 13.65 6.63 6.13
N ASN A 89 12.39 6.70 5.70
CA ASN A 89 11.95 6.11 4.45
C ASN A 89 10.64 6.74 3.99
N ALA A 90 10.22 6.42 2.76
CA ALA A 90 8.91 6.75 2.22
C ALA A 90 8.40 5.63 1.33
N PHE A 91 7.12 5.68 1.03
CA PHE A 91 6.51 4.84 -0.01
C PHE A 91 5.25 5.48 -0.55
N THR A 92 4.94 5.17 -1.79
CA THR A 92 3.72 5.56 -2.50
C THR A 92 2.94 4.34 -2.93
N ASN A 93 1.64 4.36 -2.72
CA ASN A 93 0.73 3.37 -3.28
C ASN A 93 -0.37 4.04 -4.12
N ASN A 94 -1.43 3.31 -4.41
CA ASN A 94 -2.53 3.86 -5.20
C ASN A 94 -3.28 4.99 -4.49
N ASP A 95 -3.30 5.01 -3.16
CA ASP A 95 -4.23 5.78 -2.33
C ASP A 95 -3.59 6.87 -1.51
N TYR A 96 -2.32 6.69 -1.10
CA TYR A 96 -1.59 7.65 -0.28
C TYR A 96 -0.08 7.58 -0.48
N THR A 97 0.60 8.65 -0.05
CA THR A 97 2.06 8.73 0.02
C THR A 97 2.45 8.98 1.47
N ASN A 98 3.39 8.20 1.98
CA ASN A 98 3.78 8.21 3.38
C ASN A 98 5.28 8.47 3.53
N TYR A 99 5.64 9.35 4.46
CA TYR A 99 7.01 9.65 4.85
C TYR A 99 7.15 9.41 6.34
N TYR A 100 8.26 8.83 6.76
CA TYR A 100 8.53 8.67 8.17
C TYR A 100 10.01 8.74 8.48
N LEU A 101 10.31 9.18 9.67
CA LEU A 101 11.66 9.12 10.24
C LEU A 101 11.58 8.69 11.71
N THR A 102 12.57 7.91 12.13
CA THR A 102 12.72 7.46 13.50
C THR A 102 14.05 7.94 14.04
N VAL A 103 14.02 8.62 15.17
CA VAL A 103 15.21 9.22 15.82
C VAL A 103 15.21 8.90 17.32
N PRO A 104 16.37 9.02 18.03
CA PRO A 104 16.37 9.09 19.47
C PRO A 104 15.49 10.23 19.99
N ALA A 105 14.75 9.99 21.08
CA ALA A 105 13.70 10.89 21.60
C ALA A 105 14.15 12.36 21.80
N GLN A 106 15.42 12.57 22.13
CA GLN A 106 16.00 13.91 22.31
C GLN A 106 16.03 14.78 21.06
N TYR A 107 15.90 14.19 19.86
CA TYR A 107 15.91 14.88 18.56
C TYR A 107 14.49 15.12 18.00
N LEU A 108 13.43 14.87 18.77
CA LEU A 108 12.05 15.01 18.27
C LEU A 108 11.74 16.42 17.73
N GLU A 109 12.13 17.50 18.44
CA GLU A 109 11.87 18.87 17.94
C GLU A 109 12.56 19.10 16.59
N GLN A 110 13.78 18.60 16.41
CA GLN A 110 14.52 18.72 15.15
C GLN A 110 13.88 17.89 14.03
N ALA A 111 13.41 16.68 14.35
CA ALA A 111 12.66 15.83 13.41
C ALA A 111 11.36 16.50 12.94
N LEU A 112 10.61 17.11 13.87
CA LEU A 112 9.41 17.87 13.55
C LEU A 112 9.72 19.12 12.70
N ALA A 113 10.82 19.82 12.98
CA ALA A 113 11.25 20.95 12.18
C ALA A 113 11.57 20.54 10.73
N LEU A 114 12.23 19.39 10.55
CA LEU A 114 12.55 18.84 9.23
C LEU A 114 11.29 18.51 8.43
N GLU A 115 10.30 17.82 9.04
CA GLU A 115 9.04 17.48 8.39
C GLU A 115 8.14 18.70 8.12
N SER A 116 8.14 19.68 9.01
CA SER A 116 7.38 20.92 8.80
C SER A 116 7.94 21.73 7.64
N ASP A 117 9.26 21.75 7.45
CA ASP A 117 9.92 22.42 6.35
C ASP A 117 9.63 21.71 5.01
N ARG A 118 9.60 20.37 5.00
CA ARG A 118 9.14 19.57 3.86
C ARG A 118 7.71 19.93 3.45
N LEU A 119 6.78 20.03 4.40
CA LEU A 119 5.37 20.37 4.12
C LEU A 119 5.21 21.82 3.62
N ARG A 120 6.08 22.76 4.01
CA ARG A 120 6.06 24.15 3.48
C ARG A 120 6.34 24.21 2.00
N GLY A 121 7.11 23.28 1.46
CA GLY A 121 7.49 23.25 0.07
C GLY A 121 8.42 24.40 -0.29
N ASN A 122 9.70 24.17 -0.25
CA ASN A 122 10.67 25.22 -0.60
C ASN A 122 11.14 25.02 -2.05
N TRP A 123 10.40 25.63 -2.98
CA TRP A 123 10.56 25.45 -4.43
C TRP A 123 11.86 26.01 -5.01
N ASP A 124 12.57 26.87 -4.26
CA ASP A 124 13.81 27.49 -4.72
C ASP A 124 14.90 26.47 -5.07
N ILE A 125 14.85 25.27 -4.45
CA ILE A 125 15.79 24.19 -4.71
C ILE A 125 15.39 23.37 -5.93
N ILE A 126 14.08 23.15 -6.11
CA ILE A 126 13.58 22.39 -7.26
C ILE A 126 13.80 23.20 -8.55
N ASP A 127 13.74 24.54 -8.45
CA ASP A 127 13.70 25.42 -9.62
C ASP A 127 15.08 25.73 -10.23
N ASN A 128 16.16 25.97 -9.48
CA ASN A 128 17.29 26.64 -10.14
C ASN A 128 18.73 26.30 -9.72
N GLN A 129 19.01 25.78 -8.56
CA GLN A 129 20.41 25.60 -8.15
C GLN A 129 20.97 24.19 -8.27
N TRP A 130 20.11 23.16 -8.17
CA TRP A 130 20.57 21.76 -8.05
C TRP A 130 20.01 20.84 -9.12
N ASN A 131 19.18 21.34 -10.02
CA ASN A 131 18.52 20.54 -11.07
C ASN A 131 17.81 19.27 -10.50
N VAL A 132 17.22 19.41 -9.31
CA VAL A 132 16.65 18.30 -8.55
C VAL A 132 15.58 17.57 -9.36
N LEU A 133 14.70 18.31 -10.05
CA LEU A 133 13.66 17.73 -10.87
C LEU A 133 14.23 16.78 -11.95
N ASP A 134 15.22 17.25 -12.71
CA ASP A 134 15.82 16.43 -13.78
C ASP A 134 16.64 15.26 -13.24
N VAL A 135 17.23 15.41 -12.05
CA VAL A 135 17.89 14.29 -11.37
C VAL A 135 16.87 13.24 -10.98
N GLN A 136 15.78 13.62 -10.32
CA GLN A 136 14.76 12.65 -9.87
C GLN A 136 13.99 12.02 -11.03
N LYS A 137 13.73 12.73 -12.12
CA LYS A 137 13.20 12.16 -13.37
C LYS A 137 14.08 11.04 -13.92
N ARG A 138 15.40 11.22 -13.87
CA ARG A 138 16.36 10.16 -14.27
C ARG A 138 16.35 8.99 -13.29
N VAL A 139 16.34 9.25 -11.99
CA VAL A 139 16.27 8.21 -10.96
C VAL A 139 15.03 7.35 -11.14
N VAL A 140 13.84 7.96 -11.27
CA VAL A 140 12.57 7.24 -11.49
C VAL A 140 12.58 6.48 -12.82
N THR A 141 13.20 7.05 -13.87
CA THR A 141 13.35 6.36 -15.17
C THR A 141 14.25 5.11 -15.04
N GLU A 142 15.36 5.21 -14.32
CA GLU A 142 16.22 4.06 -14.06
C GLU A 142 15.54 3.00 -13.18
N GLU A 143 14.77 3.42 -12.19
CA GLU A 143 13.96 2.51 -11.38
C GLU A 143 12.92 1.77 -12.23
N PHE A 144 12.26 2.48 -13.16
CA PHE A 144 11.34 1.87 -14.13
C PHE A 144 12.06 0.79 -14.94
N ASN A 145 13.24 1.10 -15.46
CA ASN A 145 14.03 0.14 -16.23
C ASN A 145 14.40 -1.08 -15.38
N GLN A 146 14.91 -0.86 -14.17
CA GLN A 146 15.38 -1.94 -13.29
C GLN A 146 14.25 -2.82 -12.78
N ARG A 147 13.13 -2.24 -12.35
CA ARG A 147 12.03 -2.99 -11.72
C ARG A 147 11.07 -3.60 -12.72
N TYR A 148 10.81 -2.90 -13.83
CA TYR A 148 9.74 -3.30 -14.76
C TYR A 148 10.25 -3.86 -16.07
N MET A 149 11.38 -3.37 -16.62
CA MET A 149 11.86 -3.78 -17.93
C MET A 149 12.95 -4.85 -17.87
N ASN A 150 13.92 -4.70 -16.96
CA ASN A 150 15.09 -5.57 -16.88
C ASN A 150 14.94 -6.78 -15.95
N ARG A 151 13.82 -6.86 -15.21
CA ARG A 151 13.54 -7.96 -14.29
C ARG A 151 12.55 -8.93 -14.93
N PRO A 152 12.80 -10.27 -14.90
CA PRO A 152 11.80 -11.24 -15.30
C PRO A 152 10.48 -11.03 -14.55
N TYR A 153 9.37 -11.03 -15.27
CA TYR A 153 8.02 -10.75 -14.78
C TYR A 153 7.81 -9.33 -14.20
N GLY A 154 8.77 -8.42 -14.36
CA GLY A 154 8.69 -7.07 -13.80
C GLY A 154 7.51 -6.25 -14.34
N ASN A 155 7.15 -6.44 -15.61
CA ASN A 155 6.08 -5.72 -16.31
C ASN A 155 4.66 -6.27 -16.08
N VAL A 156 4.49 -7.29 -15.24
CA VAL A 156 3.18 -7.96 -15.02
C VAL A 156 2.10 -6.96 -14.62
N TRP A 157 2.35 -6.09 -13.66
CA TRP A 157 1.36 -5.13 -13.20
C TRP A 157 1.04 -4.04 -14.22
N LEU A 158 2.01 -3.67 -15.08
CA LEU A 158 1.78 -2.77 -16.22
C LEU A 158 0.83 -3.39 -17.27
N LEU A 159 0.73 -4.72 -17.31
CA LEU A 159 -0.12 -5.47 -18.22
C LEU A 159 -1.46 -5.86 -17.58
N LEU A 160 -1.44 -6.26 -16.30
CA LEU A 160 -2.60 -6.79 -15.58
C LEU A 160 -3.58 -5.68 -15.17
N ARG A 161 -3.09 -4.55 -14.63
CA ARG A 161 -3.96 -3.44 -14.19
C ARG A 161 -4.86 -2.91 -15.31
N PRO A 162 -4.35 -2.55 -16.51
CA PRO A 162 -5.23 -2.10 -17.62
C PRO A 162 -6.09 -3.21 -18.21
N LEU A 163 -5.80 -4.50 -17.95
CA LEU A 163 -6.69 -5.60 -18.29
C LEU A 163 -7.88 -5.67 -17.32
N CYS A 164 -7.63 -5.44 -16.02
CA CYS A 164 -8.65 -5.47 -14.99
C CYS A 164 -9.51 -4.20 -15.00
N TYR A 165 -8.90 -3.02 -15.05
CA TYR A 165 -9.62 -1.74 -14.96
C TYR A 165 -9.69 -1.02 -16.31
N ARG A 166 -10.89 -0.55 -16.65
CA ARG A 166 -11.13 0.21 -17.89
C ARG A 166 -11.21 1.71 -17.65
N VAL A 167 -11.83 2.11 -16.54
CA VAL A 167 -12.12 3.52 -16.25
C VAL A 167 -11.51 3.99 -14.92
N HIS A 168 -11.45 3.12 -13.92
CA HIS A 168 -10.89 3.49 -12.61
C HIS A 168 -9.40 3.80 -12.71
N PRO A 169 -8.86 4.81 -11.98
CA PRO A 169 -7.43 5.15 -11.98
C PRO A 169 -6.50 4.01 -11.54
N TYR A 170 -6.98 2.98 -10.87
CA TYR A 170 -6.17 1.78 -10.57
C TYR A 170 -5.70 1.01 -11.81
N ARG A 171 -6.09 1.45 -13.02
CA ARG A 171 -5.58 0.89 -14.28
C ARG A 171 -4.11 1.18 -14.55
N TRP A 172 -3.47 2.12 -13.85
CA TRP A 172 -2.03 2.35 -13.91
C TRP A 172 -1.34 2.02 -12.59
N CYS A 173 -0.04 1.78 -12.66
CA CYS A 173 0.82 1.56 -11.51
C CYS A 173 1.29 2.90 -10.91
N THR A 174 1.85 2.87 -9.71
CA THR A 174 2.46 4.04 -9.07
C THR A 174 3.58 4.67 -9.88
N ILE A 175 4.31 3.87 -10.66
CA ILE A 175 5.35 4.36 -11.59
C ILE A 175 4.77 5.10 -12.80
N GLY A 176 3.46 5.06 -13.00
CA GLY A 176 2.73 5.65 -14.13
C GLY A 176 2.28 4.64 -15.17
N ALA A 177 1.40 5.08 -16.07
CA ALA A 177 0.96 4.34 -17.26
C ALA A 177 2.02 4.36 -18.37
N ASP A 178 2.73 5.49 -18.51
CA ASP A 178 3.84 5.70 -19.45
C ASP A 178 4.93 6.52 -18.74
N ILE A 179 6.15 6.00 -18.73
CA ILE A 179 7.30 6.69 -18.11
C ILE A 179 7.58 8.06 -18.74
N LYS A 180 7.13 8.29 -19.97
CA LYS A 180 7.24 9.59 -20.63
C LYS A 180 6.52 10.71 -19.89
N HIS A 181 5.44 10.40 -19.14
CA HIS A 181 4.77 11.39 -18.30
C HIS A 181 5.73 11.98 -17.25
N VAL A 182 6.52 11.14 -16.60
CA VAL A 182 7.56 11.56 -15.66
C VAL A 182 8.71 12.27 -16.38
N GLN A 183 9.20 11.71 -17.49
CA GLN A 183 10.32 12.28 -18.24
C GLN A 183 10.03 13.70 -18.75
N ASN A 184 8.79 13.96 -19.16
CA ASN A 184 8.34 15.23 -19.70
C ASN A 184 7.76 16.18 -18.65
N ALA A 185 7.71 15.79 -17.37
CA ALA A 185 7.19 16.62 -16.29
C ALA A 185 7.90 17.97 -16.24
N THR A 186 7.11 19.03 -16.18
CA THR A 186 7.61 20.41 -16.06
C THR A 186 7.56 20.86 -14.60
N LEU A 187 8.32 21.91 -14.29
CA LEU A 187 8.25 22.53 -12.96
C LEU A 187 6.83 23.01 -12.62
N MET A 188 6.10 23.52 -13.61
CA MET A 188 4.71 23.97 -13.43
C MET A 188 3.77 22.80 -13.04
N ASP A 189 3.93 21.64 -13.67
CA ASP A 189 3.14 20.45 -13.33
C ASP A 189 3.42 20.01 -11.89
N VAL A 190 4.70 20.03 -11.50
CA VAL A 190 5.15 19.69 -10.14
C VAL A 190 4.57 20.67 -9.12
N GLN A 191 4.63 21.98 -9.36
CA GLN A 191 4.05 22.99 -8.48
C GLN A 191 2.54 22.87 -8.35
N GLN A 192 1.83 22.58 -9.46
CA GLN A 192 0.38 22.36 -9.44
C GLN A 192 0.00 21.14 -8.61
N PHE A 193 0.73 20.03 -8.75
CA PHE A 193 0.50 18.82 -8.01
C PHE A 193 0.73 19.04 -6.50
N PHE A 194 1.84 19.66 -6.13
CA PHE A 194 2.12 20.02 -4.74
C PHE A 194 1.02 20.89 -4.14
N ASN A 195 0.74 22.02 -4.76
CA ASN A 195 -0.24 22.99 -4.26
C ASN A 195 -1.64 22.35 -4.10
N ARG A 196 -1.95 21.35 -4.91
CA ARG A 196 -3.22 20.64 -4.84
C ARG A 196 -3.27 19.63 -3.71
N PHE A 197 -2.19 18.90 -3.46
CA PHE A 197 -2.23 17.69 -2.65
C PHE A 197 -1.38 17.75 -1.38
N TYR A 198 -0.25 18.45 -1.39
CA TYR A 198 0.68 18.52 -0.26
C TYR A 198 0.32 19.71 0.64
N ARG A 199 -0.81 19.57 1.33
CA ARG A 199 -1.44 20.59 2.17
C ARG A 199 -1.70 20.04 3.56
N PRO A 200 -1.66 20.89 4.61
CA PRO A 200 -1.94 20.46 5.97
C PRO A 200 -3.28 19.72 6.14
N ASP A 201 -4.36 20.23 5.51
CA ASP A 201 -5.71 19.66 5.56
C ASP A 201 -5.87 18.34 4.77
N ASN A 202 -4.87 17.98 3.94
CA ASN A 202 -4.77 16.70 3.23
C ASN A 202 -3.71 15.77 3.83
N ALA A 203 -3.17 16.12 5.00
CA ALA A 203 -2.12 15.38 5.68
C ALA A 203 -2.57 14.89 7.07
N ILE A 204 -1.90 13.85 7.54
CA ILE A 204 -2.05 13.28 8.88
C ILE A 204 -0.64 13.11 9.44
N LEU A 205 -0.38 13.77 10.57
CA LEU A 205 0.87 13.64 11.32
C LEU A 205 0.64 12.68 12.49
N SER A 206 1.40 11.62 12.59
CA SER A 206 1.41 10.74 13.76
C SER A 206 2.79 10.72 14.38
N ILE A 207 2.85 10.82 15.71
CA ILE A 207 4.06 10.73 16.50
C ILE A 207 3.90 9.58 17.47
N ALA A 208 4.81 8.59 17.40
CA ALA A 208 4.76 7.41 18.26
C ALA A 208 6.13 7.15 18.91
N GLY A 209 6.16 6.82 20.19
CA GLY A 209 7.37 6.52 20.93
C GLY A 209 7.56 7.37 22.18
N ASN A 210 8.81 7.62 22.56
CA ASN A 210 9.14 8.27 23.83
C ASN A 210 9.15 9.80 23.70
N PHE A 211 8.13 10.44 24.25
CA PHE A 211 8.06 11.91 24.28
C PHE A 211 7.04 12.41 25.32
N ASN A 212 7.14 13.70 25.68
CA ASN A 212 6.11 14.37 26.47
C ASN A 212 5.02 14.91 25.54
N PRO A 213 3.76 14.47 25.66
CA PRO A 213 2.67 14.86 24.75
C PRO A 213 2.37 16.36 24.74
N GLU A 214 2.36 17.03 25.89
CA GLU A 214 2.04 18.44 26.00
C GLU A 214 3.11 19.30 25.31
N GLN A 215 4.39 19.02 25.61
CA GLN A 215 5.50 19.73 24.98
C GLN A 215 5.55 19.47 23.47
N THR A 216 5.29 18.24 23.06
CA THR A 216 5.27 17.88 21.62
C THR A 216 4.16 18.61 20.88
N LEU A 217 2.97 18.71 21.46
CA LEU A 217 1.88 19.48 20.86
C LEU A 217 2.24 20.96 20.65
N LEU A 218 2.91 21.59 21.64
CA LEU A 218 3.41 22.97 21.49
C LEU A 218 4.40 23.11 20.34
N TRP A 219 5.31 22.14 20.17
CA TRP A 219 6.24 22.15 19.02
C TRP A 219 5.49 21.97 17.70
N VAL A 220 4.53 21.06 17.64
CA VAL A 220 3.70 20.85 16.43
C VAL A 220 2.92 22.10 16.08
N GLU A 221 2.27 22.77 17.04
CA GLU A 221 1.56 24.03 16.80
C GLU A 221 2.50 25.14 16.31
N LYS A 222 3.66 25.29 16.92
CA LYS A 222 4.68 26.27 16.53
C LYS A 222 5.22 26.02 15.11
N LEU A 223 5.52 24.77 14.77
CA LEU A 223 6.19 24.42 13.52
C LEU A 223 5.22 24.26 12.35
N PHE A 224 4.08 23.63 12.57
CA PHE A 224 3.12 23.31 11.50
C PHE A 224 1.94 24.29 11.43
N GLY A 225 1.55 24.92 12.55
CA GLY A 225 0.32 25.72 12.61
C GLY A 225 0.30 26.95 11.71
N SER A 226 1.47 27.49 11.35
CA SER A 226 1.62 28.62 10.43
C SER A 226 1.67 28.25 8.94
N ILE A 227 1.66 26.95 8.62
CA ILE A 227 1.68 26.48 7.23
C ILE A 227 0.27 26.63 6.67
N LEU A 228 0.12 27.51 5.69
CA LEU A 228 -1.14 27.77 5.00
C LEU A 228 -1.10 27.20 3.59
N PRO A 229 -2.24 26.79 3.01
CA PRO A 229 -2.30 26.48 1.59
C PRO A 229 -1.90 27.70 0.75
N SER A 230 -1.25 27.44 -0.38
CA SER A 230 -0.68 28.45 -1.28
C SER A 230 -1.70 29.45 -1.87
N SER A 231 -3.01 29.20 -1.73
CA SER A 231 -4.08 30.08 -2.20
C SER A 231 -5.26 30.08 -1.22
N PRO A 232 -5.88 31.25 -0.92
CA PRO A 232 -7.07 31.36 -0.08
C PRO A 232 -8.26 30.54 -0.59
N SER A 233 -8.38 30.31 -1.91
CA SER A 233 -9.42 29.45 -2.49
C SER A 233 -9.22 27.97 -2.17
N MET A 234 -8.05 27.59 -1.67
CA MET A 234 -7.71 26.24 -1.22
C MET A 234 -7.99 26.00 0.28
N LEU A 235 -8.51 27.00 1.01
CA LEU A 235 -8.98 26.83 2.39
C LEU A 235 -10.29 26.05 2.49
N LEU A 236 -10.91 25.71 1.36
CA LEU A 236 -12.06 24.82 1.35
C LEU A 236 -11.57 23.39 1.67
N PRO A 237 -12.36 22.61 2.43
CA PRO A 237 -12.05 21.21 2.70
C PRO A 237 -11.71 20.49 1.40
N VAL A 238 -10.67 19.67 1.40
CA VAL A 238 -10.37 18.82 0.24
C VAL A 238 -11.64 18.05 -0.10
N PRO A 239 -12.26 18.29 -1.27
CA PRO A 239 -13.51 17.61 -1.60
C PRO A 239 -13.26 16.10 -1.54
N LYS A 240 -14.19 15.34 -0.94
CA LYS A 240 -14.15 13.88 -1.08
C LYS A 240 -14.06 13.56 -2.56
N ARG A 241 -12.92 13.04 -3.00
CA ARG A 241 -12.64 12.78 -4.42
C ARG A 241 -13.58 11.69 -4.89
N LYS A 242 -14.27 11.96 -5.99
CA LYS A 242 -15.08 10.95 -6.65
C LYS A 242 -14.29 10.44 -7.85
N TYR A 243 -13.90 9.19 -7.79
CA TYR A 243 -13.32 8.49 -8.92
C TYR A 243 -14.45 7.85 -9.74
N PRO A 244 -14.25 7.68 -11.06
CA PRO A 244 -15.21 6.91 -11.85
C PRO A 244 -15.26 5.48 -11.33
N SER A 245 -16.46 4.97 -11.03
CA SER A 245 -16.61 3.57 -10.62
C SER A 245 -16.23 2.64 -11.77
N GLU A 246 -15.44 1.61 -11.46
CA GLU A 246 -15.17 0.57 -12.46
C GLU A 246 -16.47 -0.19 -12.75
N PRO A 247 -16.87 -0.37 -14.03
CA PRO A 247 -18.03 -1.16 -14.36
C PRO A 247 -17.82 -2.64 -14.00
N GLU A 248 -18.92 -3.30 -13.63
CA GLU A 248 -18.88 -4.73 -13.33
C GLU A 248 -18.35 -5.52 -14.53
N GLN A 249 -17.44 -6.42 -14.28
CA GLN A 249 -16.92 -7.33 -15.30
C GLN A 249 -17.89 -8.49 -15.49
N THR A 250 -18.51 -8.57 -16.66
CA THR A 250 -19.53 -9.57 -17.02
C THR A 250 -19.03 -10.62 -17.99
N ALA A 251 -17.79 -10.53 -18.45
CA ALA A 251 -17.15 -11.47 -19.36
C ALA A 251 -15.66 -11.60 -19.04
N PRO A 252 -15.05 -12.77 -19.29
CA PRO A 252 -13.62 -12.97 -19.04
C PRO A 252 -12.80 -12.06 -19.95
N ARG A 253 -11.68 -11.57 -19.41
CA ARG A 253 -10.68 -10.80 -20.16
C ARG A 253 -9.38 -11.59 -20.19
N ARG A 254 -8.73 -11.63 -21.33
CA ARG A 254 -7.52 -12.42 -21.50
C ARG A 254 -6.45 -11.66 -22.26
N LYS A 255 -5.21 -11.81 -21.80
CA LYS A 255 -4.02 -11.34 -22.51
C LYS A 255 -2.91 -12.38 -22.37
N GLU A 256 -2.24 -12.66 -23.46
CA GLU A 256 -1.08 -13.53 -23.51
C GLU A 256 0.07 -12.77 -24.14
N VAL A 257 1.25 -12.85 -23.54
CA VAL A 257 2.45 -12.16 -24.01
C VAL A 257 3.67 -13.09 -23.91
N VAL A 258 4.56 -13.01 -24.89
CA VAL A 258 5.84 -13.72 -24.87
C VAL A 258 6.90 -12.79 -24.29
N CYS A 259 7.62 -13.26 -23.28
CA CYS A 259 8.67 -12.50 -22.60
C CYS A 259 9.93 -13.37 -22.41
N ASN A 260 11.06 -12.71 -22.22
CA ASN A 260 12.28 -13.38 -21.81
C ASN A 260 12.21 -13.68 -20.29
N VAL A 261 11.61 -14.82 -19.96
CA VAL A 261 11.40 -15.28 -18.57
C VAL A 261 11.84 -16.74 -18.43
N PRO A 262 12.20 -17.19 -17.22
CA PRO A 262 12.65 -18.57 -17.01
C PRO A 262 11.56 -19.61 -17.25
N ASN A 263 10.33 -19.33 -16.86
CA ASN A 263 9.16 -20.22 -16.98
C ASN A 263 7.92 -19.46 -17.41
N ASP A 264 6.91 -20.16 -17.93
CA ASP A 264 5.59 -19.60 -18.12
C ASP A 264 5.00 -19.19 -16.76
N ALA A 265 4.18 -18.17 -16.74
CA ALA A 265 3.49 -17.70 -15.53
C ALA A 265 2.04 -17.34 -15.81
N LEU A 266 1.20 -17.61 -14.81
CA LEU A 266 -0.24 -17.38 -14.84
C LEU A 266 -0.62 -16.34 -13.77
N TYR A 267 -1.41 -15.35 -14.17
CA TYR A 267 -1.98 -14.34 -13.29
C TYR A 267 -3.49 -14.27 -13.55
N MET A 268 -4.28 -14.54 -12.55
CA MET A 268 -5.74 -14.49 -12.59
C MET A 268 -6.21 -13.46 -11.58
N ALA A 269 -7.05 -12.52 -12.00
CA ALA A 269 -7.52 -11.44 -11.15
C ALA A 269 -9.02 -11.23 -11.27
N TRP A 270 -9.67 -11.01 -10.13
CA TRP A 270 -11.09 -10.68 -10.00
C TRP A 270 -11.24 -9.36 -9.27
N HIS A 271 -12.22 -8.56 -9.66
CA HIS A 271 -12.60 -7.42 -8.85
C HIS A 271 -13.15 -7.89 -7.49
N MET A 272 -12.68 -7.28 -6.43
CA MET A 272 -13.22 -7.49 -5.08
C MET A 272 -13.97 -6.23 -4.60
N CYS A 273 -14.45 -6.24 -3.37
CA CYS A 273 -15.06 -5.07 -2.75
C CYS A 273 -14.01 -4.00 -2.39
N ASN A 274 -14.47 -2.82 -2.00
CA ASN A 274 -13.63 -1.75 -1.44
C ASN A 274 -13.30 -2.02 0.05
N ARG A 275 -12.41 -1.20 0.62
CA ARG A 275 -11.91 -1.34 2.00
C ARG A 275 -13.00 -1.20 3.08
N TRP A 276 -14.06 -0.47 2.81
CA TRP A 276 -15.16 -0.26 3.76
C TRP A 276 -16.23 -1.35 3.75
N SER A 277 -16.14 -2.31 2.84
CA SER A 277 -17.08 -3.42 2.78
C SER A 277 -16.85 -4.41 3.93
N PRO A 278 -17.90 -4.92 4.57
CA PRO A 278 -17.77 -6.00 5.54
C PRO A 278 -17.09 -7.26 4.98
N LEU A 279 -17.18 -7.47 3.67
CA LEU A 279 -16.57 -8.63 3.00
C LEU A 279 -15.06 -8.48 2.76
N TYR A 280 -14.47 -7.30 3.02
CA TYR A 280 -13.04 -7.06 2.77
C TYR A 280 -12.17 -8.10 3.47
N TYR A 281 -12.39 -8.29 4.75
CA TYR A 281 -11.64 -9.26 5.58
C TYR A 281 -11.89 -10.70 5.16
N THR A 282 -13.08 -10.98 4.62
CA THR A 282 -13.40 -12.31 4.09
C THR A 282 -12.62 -12.61 2.81
N TYR A 283 -12.44 -11.62 1.91
CA TYR A 283 -11.56 -11.78 0.74
C TYR A 283 -10.11 -12.06 1.15
N ASP A 284 -9.61 -11.33 2.15
CA ASP A 284 -8.26 -11.53 2.66
C ASP A 284 -8.11 -12.92 3.30
N MET A 285 -9.07 -13.35 4.13
CA MET A 285 -9.07 -14.69 4.70
C MET A 285 -9.13 -15.79 3.63
N VAL A 286 -9.92 -15.61 2.57
CA VAL A 286 -9.98 -16.56 1.45
C VAL A 286 -8.61 -16.67 0.75
N SER A 287 -7.90 -15.55 0.58
CA SER A 287 -6.57 -15.58 -0.02
C SER A 287 -5.58 -16.37 0.82
N ASP A 288 -5.63 -16.23 2.14
CA ASP A 288 -4.77 -16.96 3.08
C ASP A 288 -5.10 -18.46 3.17
N ILE A 289 -6.38 -18.83 3.15
CA ILE A 289 -6.80 -20.24 3.06
C ILE A 289 -6.25 -20.90 1.79
N LEU A 290 -6.26 -20.16 0.68
CA LEU A 290 -5.80 -20.66 -0.62
C LEU A 290 -4.28 -20.79 -0.70
N SER A 291 -3.49 -19.81 -0.19
CA SER A 291 -2.06 -19.80 -0.48
C SER A 291 -1.12 -19.50 0.68
N ASN A 292 -1.59 -19.22 1.89
CA ASN A 292 -0.69 -18.81 2.95
C ASN A 292 -0.09 -19.99 3.73
N GLY A 293 1.13 -20.40 3.34
CA GLY A 293 1.93 -21.47 3.95
C GLY A 293 1.71 -22.84 3.34
N HIS A 294 2.54 -23.79 3.77
CA HIS A 294 2.60 -25.14 3.18
C HIS A 294 1.31 -25.97 3.33
N SER A 295 0.43 -25.64 4.27
CA SER A 295 -0.84 -26.33 4.48
C SER A 295 -2.02 -25.67 3.74
N SER A 296 -1.77 -24.69 2.89
CA SER A 296 -2.79 -24.01 2.10
C SER A 296 -3.23 -24.84 0.90
N ARG A 297 -4.47 -24.62 0.44
CA ARG A 297 -5.12 -25.52 -0.54
C ARG A 297 -4.41 -25.54 -1.90
N LEU A 298 -4.08 -24.36 -2.46
CA LEU A 298 -3.37 -24.28 -3.75
C LEU A 298 -1.97 -24.90 -3.65
N TYR A 299 -1.24 -24.64 -2.55
CA TYR A 299 0.10 -25.18 -2.38
C TYR A 299 0.07 -26.71 -2.29
N GLN A 300 -0.78 -27.28 -1.43
CA GLN A 300 -0.87 -28.73 -1.26
C GLN A 300 -1.22 -29.45 -2.55
N ARG A 301 -2.17 -28.92 -3.29
CA ARG A 301 -2.64 -29.59 -4.49
C ARG A 301 -1.77 -29.29 -5.71
N LEU A 302 -1.62 -28.01 -6.04
CA LEU A 302 -1.05 -27.63 -7.34
C LEU A 302 0.48 -27.60 -7.35
N VAL A 303 1.11 -27.48 -6.17
CA VAL A 303 2.58 -27.52 -6.05
C VAL A 303 3.03 -28.93 -5.62
N GLN A 304 2.46 -29.49 -4.50
CA GLN A 304 2.97 -30.71 -3.91
C GLN A 304 2.44 -32.00 -4.59
N GLN A 305 1.18 -32.03 -5.00
CA GLN A 305 0.56 -33.25 -5.55
C GLN A 305 0.61 -33.29 -7.08
N GLU A 306 0.17 -32.22 -7.73
CA GLU A 306 0.04 -32.17 -9.20
C GLU A 306 1.27 -31.61 -9.90
N HIS A 307 2.19 -30.97 -9.18
CA HIS A 307 3.44 -30.37 -9.71
C HIS A 307 3.23 -29.46 -10.92
N LEU A 308 2.11 -28.69 -10.93
CA LEU A 308 1.81 -27.75 -12.00
C LEU A 308 2.56 -26.44 -11.85
N PHE A 309 2.80 -26.02 -10.60
CA PHE A 309 3.45 -24.76 -10.28
C PHE A 309 4.73 -25.00 -9.45
N THR A 310 5.74 -24.18 -9.68
CA THR A 310 6.90 -24.06 -8.80
C THR A 310 6.58 -23.20 -7.57
N GLU A 311 5.73 -22.21 -7.75
CA GLU A 311 5.16 -21.35 -6.70
C GLU A 311 3.78 -20.89 -7.13
N ILE A 312 2.86 -20.76 -6.18
CA ILE A 312 1.53 -20.18 -6.39
C ILE A 312 1.12 -19.37 -5.16
N ASN A 313 0.54 -18.20 -5.40
CA ASN A 313 0.10 -17.28 -4.36
C ASN A 313 -1.32 -16.79 -4.67
N ALA A 314 -2.10 -16.54 -3.62
CA ALA A 314 -3.33 -15.79 -3.68
C ALA A 314 -3.24 -14.63 -2.68
N TYR A 315 -3.71 -13.44 -3.07
CA TYR A 315 -3.67 -12.24 -2.23
C TYR A 315 -4.67 -11.20 -2.72
N ILE A 316 -4.95 -10.22 -1.88
CA ILE A 316 -5.73 -9.03 -2.23
C ILE A 316 -4.80 -7.84 -2.42
N THR A 317 -5.19 -6.85 -3.25
CA THR A 317 -4.36 -5.67 -3.48
C THR A 317 -4.40 -4.66 -2.33
N GLY A 318 -5.39 -4.76 -1.43
CA GLY A 318 -5.48 -3.89 -0.26
C GLY A 318 -5.84 -2.43 -0.57
N ASP A 319 -6.31 -2.15 -1.77
CA ASP A 319 -6.70 -0.81 -2.24
C ASP A 319 -7.93 -0.28 -1.48
N LEU A 320 -8.07 1.04 -1.35
CA LEU A 320 -9.22 1.66 -0.67
C LEU A 320 -10.52 1.52 -1.47
N ASP A 321 -10.47 1.80 -2.78
CA ASP A 321 -11.61 1.57 -3.68
C ASP A 321 -11.66 0.09 -4.10
N GLN A 322 -12.44 -0.24 -5.13
CA GLN A 322 -12.59 -1.61 -5.59
C GLN A 322 -11.24 -2.21 -6.03
N GLY A 323 -10.69 -3.09 -5.19
CA GLY A 323 -9.41 -3.75 -5.41
C GLY A 323 -9.52 -5.03 -6.24
N LEU A 324 -8.44 -5.82 -6.23
CA LEU A 324 -8.35 -7.10 -6.90
C LEU A 324 -8.05 -8.23 -5.92
N PHE A 325 -8.73 -9.35 -6.11
CA PHE A 325 -8.31 -10.66 -5.62
C PHE A 325 -7.46 -11.30 -6.71
N VAL A 326 -6.24 -11.72 -6.41
CA VAL A 326 -5.28 -12.19 -7.40
C VAL A 326 -4.79 -13.58 -7.04
N VAL A 327 -4.79 -14.49 -8.01
CA VAL A 327 -4.02 -15.75 -7.97
C VAL A 327 -2.89 -15.65 -8.98
N SER A 328 -1.66 -15.88 -8.56
CA SER A 328 -0.49 -15.80 -9.41
C SER A 328 0.46 -16.96 -9.18
N GLY A 329 1.04 -17.50 -10.23
CA GLY A 329 2.00 -18.61 -10.08
C GLY A 329 2.93 -18.76 -11.26
N LYS A 330 4.10 -19.33 -11.00
CA LYS A 330 5.07 -19.74 -12.02
C LYS A 330 4.93 -21.24 -12.28
N LEU A 331 4.80 -21.60 -13.53
CA LEU A 331 4.55 -22.98 -13.96
C LEU A 331 5.83 -23.83 -13.90
N CYS A 332 5.67 -25.11 -13.67
CA CYS A 332 6.73 -26.08 -13.94
C CYS A 332 7.00 -26.18 -15.43
N GLY A 333 8.24 -26.55 -15.81
CA GLY A 333 8.61 -26.67 -17.22
C GLY A 333 7.74 -27.65 -17.99
N GLY A 334 7.24 -27.21 -19.17
CA GLY A 334 6.40 -28.05 -20.04
C GLY A 334 4.91 -28.11 -19.68
N ILE A 335 4.47 -27.41 -18.63
CA ILE A 335 3.05 -27.35 -18.28
C ILE A 335 2.35 -26.32 -19.17
N ASP A 336 1.21 -26.72 -19.76
CA ASP A 336 0.35 -25.78 -20.49
C ASP A 336 -0.36 -24.83 -19.52
N PRO A 337 -0.26 -23.50 -19.67
CA PRO A 337 -0.95 -22.54 -18.84
C PRO A 337 -2.47 -22.69 -18.80
N HIS A 338 -3.09 -23.19 -19.86
CA HIS A 338 -4.54 -23.46 -19.85
C HIS A 338 -4.91 -24.64 -18.93
N MET A 339 -4.05 -25.67 -18.86
CA MET A 339 -4.24 -26.74 -17.90
C MET A 339 -4.08 -26.24 -16.46
N ALA A 340 -3.09 -25.41 -16.23
CA ALA A 340 -2.85 -24.80 -14.92
C ALA A 340 -3.99 -23.85 -14.50
N GLU A 341 -4.51 -23.03 -15.42
CA GLU A 341 -5.69 -22.17 -15.18
C GLU A 341 -6.92 -22.99 -14.80
N ASN A 342 -7.17 -24.09 -15.52
CA ASN A 342 -8.28 -25.01 -15.20
C ASN A 342 -8.12 -25.63 -13.81
N ALA A 343 -6.91 -25.99 -13.41
CA ALA A 343 -6.64 -26.55 -12.09
C ALA A 343 -6.90 -25.52 -10.97
N VAL A 344 -6.51 -24.24 -11.17
CA VAL A 344 -6.87 -23.15 -10.23
C VAL A 344 -8.39 -23.00 -10.15
N ASN A 345 -9.09 -22.95 -11.28
CA ASN A 345 -10.55 -22.83 -11.30
C ASN A 345 -11.24 -24.00 -10.58
N GLN A 346 -10.69 -25.21 -10.68
CA GLN A 346 -11.22 -26.38 -9.95
C GLN A 346 -11.05 -26.22 -8.43
N GLU A 347 -9.93 -25.66 -7.96
CA GLU A 347 -9.75 -25.40 -6.53
C GLU A 347 -10.68 -24.29 -6.01
N LEU A 348 -10.92 -23.26 -6.80
CA LEU A 348 -11.91 -22.23 -6.47
C LEU A 348 -13.33 -22.82 -6.43
N LEU A 349 -13.65 -23.72 -7.35
CA LEU A 349 -14.95 -24.42 -7.37
C LEU A 349 -15.10 -25.35 -6.15
N ARG A 350 -14.03 -26.04 -5.74
CA ARG A 350 -14.05 -26.85 -4.50
C ARG A 350 -14.31 -26.01 -3.26
N LEU A 351 -13.72 -24.80 -3.18
CA LEU A 351 -14.00 -23.88 -2.10
C LEU A 351 -15.48 -23.49 -2.01
N GLN A 352 -16.21 -23.53 -3.15
CA GLN A 352 -17.65 -23.29 -3.21
C GLN A 352 -18.49 -24.51 -2.85
N GLN A 353 -17.97 -25.72 -3.00
CA GLN A 353 -18.68 -26.98 -2.80
C GLN A 353 -18.39 -27.61 -1.45
N GLU A 354 -17.18 -27.47 -0.94
CA GLU A 354 -16.71 -28.05 0.30
C GLU A 354 -16.55 -26.95 1.35
N PRO A 355 -17.41 -26.89 2.38
CA PRO A 355 -17.31 -25.87 3.42
C PRO A 355 -15.93 -25.85 4.06
N VAL A 356 -15.39 -24.66 4.27
CA VAL A 356 -14.14 -24.49 5.00
C VAL A 356 -14.36 -24.87 6.45
N SER A 357 -13.47 -25.68 7.00
CA SER A 357 -13.60 -26.14 8.39
C SER A 357 -13.34 -24.98 9.36
N ALA A 358 -14.01 -25.04 10.53
CA ALA A 358 -13.76 -24.09 11.61
C ALA A 358 -12.27 -24.03 12.02
N HIS A 359 -11.56 -25.18 11.89
CA HIS A 359 -10.13 -25.24 12.19
C HIS A 359 -9.28 -24.44 11.16
N GLU A 360 -9.61 -24.47 9.86
CA GLU A 360 -8.92 -23.67 8.84
C GLU A 360 -9.12 -22.16 9.08
N ILE A 361 -10.37 -21.76 9.36
CA ILE A 361 -10.70 -20.37 9.68
C ILE A 361 -9.93 -19.90 10.91
N GLN A 362 -9.98 -20.68 12.00
CA GLN A 362 -9.29 -20.35 13.25
C GLN A 362 -7.76 -20.25 13.05
N LYS A 363 -7.18 -21.17 12.26
CA LYS A 363 -5.75 -21.14 11.94
C LYS A 363 -5.35 -19.84 11.25
N VAL A 364 -6.13 -19.39 10.26
CA VAL A 364 -5.84 -18.16 9.52
C VAL A 364 -6.07 -16.93 10.40
N ALA A 365 -7.17 -16.89 11.15
CA ALA A 365 -7.45 -15.81 12.09
C ALA A 365 -6.33 -15.66 13.15
N ASN A 366 -5.86 -16.77 13.74
CA ASN A 366 -4.75 -16.75 14.68
C ASN A 366 -3.45 -16.22 14.05
N LYS A 367 -3.18 -16.61 12.80
CA LYS A 367 -1.99 -16.13 12.07
C LYS A 367 -2.07 -14.66 11.78
N PHE A 368 -3.23 -14.17 11.36
CA PHE A 368 -3.46 -12.75 11.14
C PHE A 368 -3.26 -11.95 12.43
N GLU A 369 -3.90 -12.39 13.52
CA GLU A 369 -3.75 -11.75 14.83
C GLU A 369 -2.29 -11.71 15.26
N ASN A 370 -1.56 -12.81 15.13
CA ASN A 370 -0.15 -12.88 15.47
C ASN A 370 0.68 -11.88 14.63
N ASN A 371 0.48 -11.86 13.31
CA ASN A 371 1.17 -10.93 12.43
C ASN A 371 0.84 -9.47 12.78
N PHE A 372 -0.43 -9.17 13.06
CA PHE A 372 -0.86 -7.85 13.49
C PHE A 372 -0.19 -7.41 14.78
N LEU A 373 -0.15 -8.27 15.81
CA LEU A 373 0.50 -7.98 17.07
C LEU A 373 2.00 -7.69 16.88
N PHE A 374 2.68 -8.50 16.06
CA PHE A 374 4.10 -8.27 15.75
C PHE A 374 4.32 -7.00 14.95
N SER A 375 3.41 -6.64 14.03
CA SER A 375 3.51 -5.38 13.28
C SER A 375 3.40 -4.15 14.19
N GLN A 376 2.73 -4.25 15.33
CA GLN A 376 2.61 -3.15 16.29
C GLN A 376 3.81 -3.03 17.26
N TYR A 377 4.85 -3.85 17.09
CA TYR A 377 6.02 -3.80 17.98
C TYR A 377 6.84 -2.52 17.79
N LYS A 378 7.02 -2.06 16.55
CA LYS A 378 7.80 -0.86 16.23
C LYS A 378 6.96 0.41 16.36
N ALA A 379 7.57 1.50 16.84
CA ALA A 379 6.93 2.81 16.87
C ALA A 379 6.52 3.30 15.47
N SER A 380 7.34 3.02 14.43
CA SER A 380 7.04 3.34 13.03
C SER A 380 5.75 2.69 12.54
N ASP A 381 5.54 1.41 12.87
CA ASP A 381 4.36 0.67 12.42
C ASP A 381 3.09 1.17 13.14
N ARG A 382 3.21 1.52 14.44
CA ARG A 382 2.10 2.16 15.19
C ARG A 382 1.76 3.54 14.64
N ALA A 383 2.77 4.36 14.34
CA ALA A 383 2.56 5.68 13.76
C ALA A 383 1.87 5.61 12.39
N LEU A 384 2.33 4.70 11.52
CA LEU A 384 1.71 4.45 10.22
C LEU A 384 0.28 3.94 10.35
N SER A 385 0.04 2.95 11.22
CA SER A 385 -1.30 2.39 11.45
C SER A 385 -2.30 3.44 11.90
N LEU A 386 -1.91 4.31 12.84
CA LEU A 386 -2.74 5.42 13.28
C LEU A 386 -3.09 6.38 12.13
N CYS A 387 -2.12 6.74 11.28
CA CYS A 387 -2.37 7.58 10.09
C CYS A 387 -3.30 6.89 9.10
N TYR A 388 -3.07 5.61 8.83
CA TYR A 388 -3.86 4.84 7.87
C TYR A 388 -5.34 4.74 8.31
N PHE A 389 -5.59 4.36 9.57
CA PHE A 389 -6.94 4.23 10.07
C PHE A 389 -7.65 5.59 10.20
N GLU A 390 -6.93 6.66 10.59
CA GLU A 390 -7.45 8.03 10.54
C GLU A 390 -7.83 8.47 9.12
N MET A 391 -7.08 8.04 8.11
CA MET A 391 -7.40 8.33 6.70
C MET A 391 -8.67 7.60 6.25
N ILE A 392 -8.87 6.36 6.71
CA ILE A 392 -10.05 5.55 6.35
C ILE A 392 -11.30 6.11 7.04
N GLU A 393 -11.26 6.25 8.38
CA GLU A 393 -12.42 6.64 9.16
C GLU A 393 -12.06 7.14 10.56
N SER A 394 -11.40 6.30 11.37
CA SER A 394 -11.02 6.59 12.76
C SER A 394 -9.81 5.78 13.17
N PRO A 395 -8.84 6.38 13.89
CA PRO A 395 -7.68 5.65 14.41
C PRO A 395 -8.07 4.52 15.39
N ASP A 396 -9.27 4.57 16.00
CA ASP A 396 -9.76 3.53 16.92
C ASP A 396 -9.83 2.15 16.24
N LEU A 397 -10.02 2.13 14.93
CA LEU A 397 -10.06 0.88 14.14
C LEU A 397 -8.78 0.05 14.26
N VAL A 398 -7.63 0.66 14.57
CA VAL A 398 -6.38 -0.07 14.80
C VAL A 398 -6.53 -1.12 15.90
N ASN A 399 -7.31 -0.83 16.93
CA ASN A 399 -7.50 -1.72 18.08
C ASN A 399 -8.54 -2.82 17.83
N SER A 400 -9.42 -2.66 16.85
CA SER A 400 -10.47 -3.63 16.50
C SER A 400 -10.18 -4.44 15.23
N GLU A 401 -9.10 -4.14 14.52
CA GLU A 401 -8.75 -4.81 13.24
C GLU A 401 -8.72 -6.35 13.36
N PRO A 402 -8.09 -6.97 14.39
CA PRO A 402 -8.05 -8.41 14.52
C PRO A 402 -9.43 -9.06 14.74
N ASP A 403 -10.36 -8.34 15.37
CA ASP A 403 -11.69 -8.88 15.69
C ASP A 403 -12.51 -9.16 14.43
N ASN A 404 -12.29 -8.38 13.36
CA ASN A 404 -12.96 -8.57 12.07
C ASN A 404 -12.68 -9.97 11.48
N TYR A 405 -11.49 -10.52 11.70
CA TYR A 405 -11.13 -11.86 11.21
C TYR A 405 -11.73 -12.99 12.07
N ARG A 406 -11.95 -12.73 13.36
CA ARG A 406 -12.52 -13.71 14.30
C ARG A 406 -14.02 -13.95 14.08
N THR A 407 -14.71 -13.00 13.46
CA THR A 407 -16.16 -13.05 13.21
C THR A 407 -16.53 -13.73 11.90
N ILE A 408 -15.55 -14.02 11.03
CA ILE A 408 -15.79 -14.62 9.70
C ILE A 408 -16.32 -16.06 9.83
N THR A 409 -17.39 -16.33 9.13
CA THR A 409 -18.08 -17.64 9.10
C THR A 409 -17.79 -18.43 7.81
N PRO A 410 -18.02 -19.74 7.79
CA PRO A 410 -17.96 -20.54 6.55
C PRO A 410 -18.89 -20.00 5.44
N GLU A 411 -20.04 -19.43 5.83
CA GLU A 411 -21.03 -18.85 4.93
C GLU A 411 -20.49 -17.59 4.24
N ASP A 412 -19.75 -16.74 4.96
CA ASP A 412 -19.07 -15.55 4.39
C ASP A 412 -18.03 -15.96 3.36
N ILE A 413 -17.23 -17.00 3.67
CA ILE A 413 -16.23 -17.56 2.76
C ILE A 413 -16.90 -18.11 1.50
N LEU A 414 -18.03 -18.83 1.65
CA LEU A 414 -18.80 -19.33 0.53
C LEU A 414 -19.35 -18.19 -0.34
N GLN A 415 -19.81 -17.11 0.25
CA GLN A 415 -20.29 -15.93 -0.46
C GLN A 415 -19.19 -15.32 -1.32
N VAL A 416 -17.99 -15.10 -0.75
CA VAL A 416 -16.84 -14.54 -1.47
C VAL A 416 -16.35 -15.50 -2.55
N SER A 417 -16.24 -16.81 -2.26
CA SER A 417 -15.77 -17.79 -3.24
C SER A 417 -16.63 -17.83 -4.51
N ARG A 418 -17.95 -17.63 -4.39
CA ARG A 418 -18.87 -17.55 -5.54
C ARG A 418 -18.61 -16.34 -6.44
N SER A 419 -18.04 -15.27 -5.93
CA SER A 419 -17.67 -14.09 -6.75
C SER A 419 -16.43 -14.35 -7.61
N LEU A 420 -15.59 -15.32 -7.25
CA LEU A 420 -14.37 -15.72 -7.95
C LEU A 420 -14.66 -16.69 -9.11
N SER A 421 -15.61 -16.32 -9.98
CA SER A 421 -16.00 -17.15 -11.10
C SER A 421 -15.13 -16.90 -12.34
N PRO A 422 -14.93 -17.91 -13.22
CA PRO A 422 -14.16 -17.74 -14.47
C PRO A 422 -14.72 -16.64 -15.38
N ASP A 423 -16.03 -16.43 -15.40
CA ASP A 423 -16.68 -15.41 -16.24
C ASP A 423 -16.33 -13.97 -15.86
N ARG A 424 -15.85 -13.77 -14.63
CA ARG A 424 -15.44 -12.45 -14.09
C ARG A 424 -13.94 -12.31 -13.94
N CYS A 425 -13.17 -13.26 -14.50
CA CYS A 425 -11.73 -13.31 -14.39
C CYS A 425 -11.03 -12.48 -15.47
N SER A 426 -9.98 -11.79 -15.09
CA SER A 426 -8.98 -11.24 -15.99
C SER A 426 -7.73 -12.10 -15.92
N THR A 427 -7.41 -12.82 -17.00
CA THR A 427 -6.27 -13.74 -17.07
C THR A 427 -5.15 -13.16 -17.91
N LEU A 428 -3.96 -13.04 -17.30
CA LEU A 428 -2.71 -12.71 -17.99
C LEU A 428 -1.78 -13.93 -17.97
N ILE A 429 -1.38 -14.36 -19.15
CA ILE A 429 -0.39 -15.42 -19.32
C ILE A 429 0.91 -14.82 -19.84
N ILE A 430 2.00 -15.08 -19.14
CA ILE A 430 3.36 -14.77 -19.60
C ILE A 430 3.96 -16.05 -20.12
N ARG A 431 4.23 -16.10 -21.43
CA ARG A 431 4.92 -17.22 -22.06
C ARG A 431 6.41 -16.99 -22.08
N LYS A 432 7.15 -18.03 -21.75
CA LYS A 432 8.59 -18.06 -21.94
C LYS A 432 8.90 -17.97 -23.44
N GLN A 433 9.83 -17.10 -23.82
CA GLN A 433 10.35 -17.05 -25.17
C GLN A 433 11.07 -18.37 -25.48
N SER A 434 10.70 -19.03 -26.56
CA SER A 434 11.39 -20.23 -27.04
C SER A 434 12.85 -19.87 -27.35
N SER A 435 13.78 -20.74 -26.95
CA SER A 435 15.21 -20.55 -27.22
C SER A 435 15.59 -20.98 -28.67
N ASP A 436 14.60 -21.09 -29.55
CA ASP A 436 14.87 -21.34 -30.97
C ASP A 436 15.17 -20.01 -31.66
N ASN A 437 16.45 -19.59 -31.59
CA ASN A 437 17.28 -19.05 -32.67
C ASN A 437 18.64 -18.60 -32.13
#